data_f70c2fd90d241ce8727ecac264210f3b
#
_entry.id   f70c2fd90d241ce8727ecac264210f3b
#
_cell.length_a   1.000
_cell.length_b   1.000
_cell.length_c   1.000
_cell.angle_alpha   90.00
_cell.angle_beta   90.00
_cell.angle_gamma   90.00
#
_symmetry.space_group_name_H-M   'P 1'
#
loop_
_entity.id
_entity.type
_entity.pdbx_description
1 polymer ?
#
loop_
_entity_poly.entity_id
_entity_poly.type
_entity_poly.pdbx_seq_one_letter_code
_entity_poly.pdbx_strand_id
1 'polypeptide(L)'
;LVGSEMCIRDRVYKNVTRCLSCGSLKSNVSGCLNCENVKEKFNKICVVEDIADKWSIENSNIFKGYFHILGGTISSVGNKKEELLINSLVERVNREKIDEVILATSATVEGQTTAYYIQDSLKNTNTKITILAQGLPVGGEIESLDDGTLYSAFKFRSDLNSSSD
;
A
#
# COMPACT_ATOMS: atom_id res chain seq x y z
N LEU A 1 -15.94 26.61 -23.58
CA LEU A 1 -15.66 25.23 -23.13
C LEU A 1 -14.37 25.08 -22.29
N VAL A 2 -13.39 25.98 -22.45
CA VAL A 2 -12.13 25.99 -21.66
C VAL A 2 -12.36 26.39 -20.20
N GLY A 3 -13.41 27.13 -19.89
CA GLY A 3 -13.72 27.60 -18.53
C GLY A 3 -14.27 26.54 -17.57
N SER A 4 -14.88 25.46 -18.07
CA SER A 4 -15.51 24.44 -17.21
C SER A 4 -14.49 23.44 -16.63
N GLU A 5 -13.46 23.06 -17.38
CA GLU A 5 -12.41 22.15 -16.91
C GLU A 5 -11.52 22.81 -15.84
N MET A 6 -11.20 24.08 -16.02
CA MET A 6 -10.46 24.87 -15.02
C MET A 6 -11.25 24.99 -13.70
N CYS A 7 -12.57 25.17 -13.77
CA CYS A 7 -13.43 25.22 -12.58
C CYS A 7 -13.51 23.90 -11.82
N ILE A 8 -13.50 22.75 -12.52
CA ILE A 8 -13.54 21.43 -11.89
C ILE A 8 -12.22 21.16 -11.17
N ARG A 9 -11.08 21.39 -11.84
CA ARG A 9 -9.74 21.21 -11.27
C ARG A 9 -9.55 22.09 -10.04
N ASP A 10 -9.86 23.38 -10.12
CA ASP A 10 -9.74 24.32 -9.01
C ASP A 10 -10.66 23.94 -7.84
N ARG A 11 -11.85 23.41 -8.12
CA ARG A 11 -12.77 22.93 -7.09
C ARG A 11 -12.25 21.69 -6.39
N VAL A 12 -11.62 20.76 -7.11
CA VAL A 12 -10.97 19.57 -6.53
C VAL A 12 -9.81 19.99 -5.64
N TYR A 13 -8.90 20.84 -6.12
CA TYR A 13 -7.76 21.33 -5.33
C TYR A 13 -8.17 22.04 -4.04
N LYS A 14 -9.29 22.77 -4.05
CA LYS A 14 -9.77 23.49 -2.87
C LYS A 14 -10.50 22.61 -1.87
N ASN A 15 -11.11 21.51 -2.31
CA ASN A 15 -12.01 20.72 -1.48
C ASN A 15 -11.51 19.32 -1.14
N VAL A 16 -10.42 18.87 -1.76
CA VAL A 16 -9.86 17.52 -1.53
C VAL A 16 -8.44 17.63 -1.01
N THR A 17 -8.18 16.96 0.09
CA THR A 17 -6.85 16.86 0.70
C THR A 17 -6.50 15.43 1.00
N ARG A 18 -5.22 15.19 1.22
CA ARG A 18 -4.70 13.91 1.68
C ARG A 18 -4.87 13.79 3.19
N CYS A 19 -5.37 12.65 3.64
CA CYS A 19 -5.42 12.34 5.07
C CYS A 19 -4.00 12.09 5.60
N LEU A 20 -3.58 12.83 6.61
CA LEU A 20 -2.24 12.69 7.20
C LEU A 20 -2.06 11.38 7.98
N SER A 21 -3.14 10.69 8.35
CA SER A 21 -3.09 9.44 9.10
C SER A 21 -2.99 8.20 8.20
N CYS A 22 -3.68 8.17 7.05
CA CYS A 22 -3.74 6.97 6.21
C CYS A 22 -3.41 7.21 4.74
N GLY A 23 -3.15 8.44 4.34
CA GLY A 23 -2.81 8.81 2.96
C GLY A 23 -3.98 8.85 1.97
N SER A 24 -5.19 8.44 2.35
CA SER A 24 -6.37 8.49 1.48
C SER A 24 -6.81 9.92 1.17
N LEU A 25 -7.45 10.10 0.03
CA LEU A 25 -8.10 11.37 -0.29
C LEU A 25 -9.34 11.58 0.59
N LYS A 26 -9.52 12.77 1.08
CA LYS A 26 -10.67 13.18 1.88
C LYS A 26 -11.15 14.57 1.49
N SER A 27 -12.42 14.86 1.76
CA SER A 27 -12.93 16.21 1.67
C SER A 27 -12.37 17.08 2.81
N ASN A 28 -12.18 18.37 2.56
CA ASN A 28 -11.77 19.33 3.59
C ASN A 28 -12.84 19.55 4.66
N VAL A 29 -14.10 19.25 4.34
CA VAL A 29 -15.27 19.51 5.20
C VAL A 29 -15.65 18.31 6.05
N SER A 30 -15.32 17.08 5.61
CA SER A 30 -15.65 15.83 6.31
C SER A 30 -14.37 15.09 6.77
N GLY A 31 -14.53 14.24 7.75
CA GLY A 31 -13.47 13.35 8.21
C GLY A 31 -13.01 12.37 7.11
N CYS A 32 -12.03 11.56 7.43
CA CYS A 32 -11.53 10.56 6.49
C CYS A 32 -12.36 9.28 6.57
N LEU A 33 -13.13 8.97 5.53
CA LEU A 33 -13.94 7.77 5.46
C LEU A 33 -13.13 6.47 5.68
N ASN A 34 -11.89 6.44 5.23
CA ASN A 34 -10.99 5.29 5.43
C ASN A 34 -10.54 5.13 6.89
N CYS A 35 -10.58 6.19 7.70
CA CYS A 35 -10.19 6.15 9.12
C CYS A 35 -11.41 6.05 10.06
N GLU A 36 -12.56 6.62 9.68
CA GLU A 36 -13.70 6.82 10.56
C GLU A 36 -14.83 5.81 10.36
N ASN A 37 -15.02 5.31 9.13
CA ASN A 37 -16.13 4.40 8.78
C ASN A 37 -15.85 2.93 9.11
N VAL A 38 -14.89 2.63 9.94
CA VAL A 38 -14.60 1.24 10.29
C VAL A 38 -15.57 0.81 11.39
N LYS A 39 -16.72 0.26 11.00
CA LYS A 39 -17.66 -0.41 11.91
C LYS A 39 -17.05 -1.65 12.56
N GLU A 40 -16.06 -2.24 11.90
CA GLU A 40 -15.32 -3.40 12.37
C GLU A 40 -13.87 -2.99 12.67
N LYS A 41 -13.33 -3.44 13.79
CA LYS A 41 -11.92 -3.29 14.08
C LYS A 41 -11.15 -4.37 13.33
N PHE A 42 -10.35 -3.93 12.37
CA PHE A 42 -9.43 -4.83 11.69
C PHE A 42 -8.09 -4.84 12.42
N ASN A 43 -7.43 -5.99 12.39
CA ASN A 43 -6.09 -6.15 12.94
C ASN A 43 -5.00 -6.24 11.85
N LYS A 44 -5.37 -5.92 10.61
CA LYS A 44 -4.47 -5.96 9.45
C LYS A 44 -4.48 -4.64 8.70
N ILE A 45 -3.30 -4.23 8.24
CA ILE A 45 -3.09 -3.05 7.39
C ILE A 45 -2.42 -3.47 6.09
N CYS A 46 -3.00 -3.07 4.94
CA CYS A 46 -2.36 -3.17 3.64
C CYS A 46 -1.72 -1.81 3.29
N VAL A 47 -0.42 -1.82 3.09
CA VAL A 47 0.38 -0.65 2.74
C VAL A 47 0.60 -0.63 1.24
N VAL A 48 0.20 0.45 0.59
CA VAL A 48 0.30 0.66 -0.86
C VAL A 48 1.08 1.95 -1.16
N GLU A 49 1.65 2.05 -2.37
CA GLU A 49 2.42 3.22 -2.79
C GLU A 49 1.51 4.40 -3.10
N ASP A 50 0.43 4.16 -3.83
CA ASP A 50 -0.50 5.21 -4.24
C ASP A 50 -1.99 4.83 -4.12
N ILE A 51 -2.85 5.78 -4.52
CA ILE A 51 -4.31 5.60 -4.42
C ILE A 51 -4.86 4.64 -5.46
N ALA A 52 -4.19 4.49 -6.62
CA ALA A 52 -4.63 3.59 -7.69
C ALA A 52 -4.43 2.13 -7.26
N ASP A 53 -3.31 1.82 -6.59
CA ASP A 53 -3.05 0.51 -6.00
C ASP A 53 -4.12 0.15 -4.98
N LYS A 54 -4.46 1.10 -4.08
CA LYS A 54 -5.56 0.91 -3.11
C LYS A 54 -6.86 0.57 -3.82
N TRP A 55 -7.25 1.33 -4.84
CA TRP A 55 -8.49 1.08 -5.57
C TRP A 55 -8.50 -0.26 -6.28
N SER A 56 -7.39 -0.69 -6.84
CA SER A 56 -7.24 -1.99 -7.49
C SER A 56 -7.49 -3.13 -6.52
N ILE A 57 -6.88 -3.09 -5.34
CA ILE A 57 -7.05 -4.11 -4.29
C ILE A 57 -8.47 -4.05 -3.71
N GLU A 58 -9.01 -2.86 -3.46
CA GLU A 58 -10.35 -2.66 -2.91
C GLU A 58 -11.44 -3.20 -3.86
N ASN A 59 -11.33 -2.92 -5.16
CA ASN A 59 -12.27 -3.40 -6.18
C ASN A 59 -12.24 -4.92 -6.35
N SER A 60 -11.11 -5.56 -6.07
CA SER A 60 -10.98 -7.02 -6.15
C SER A 60 -11.71 -7.75 -5.01
N ASN A 61 -12.08 -7.06 -3.94
CA ASN A 61 -12.68 -7.60 -2.71
C ASN A 61 -11.88 -8.74 -2.04
N ILE A 62 -10.58 -8.86 -2.34
CA ILE A 62 -9.70 -9.92 -1.79
C ILE A 62 -9.27 -9.58 -0.37
N PHE A 63 -9.08 -8.29 -0.06
CA PHE A 63 -8.57 -7.83 1.21
C PHE A 63 -9.66 -7.10 2.03
N LYS A 64 -9.78 -7.52 3.29
CA LYS A 64 -10.62 -6.84 4.31
C LYS A 64 -9.72 -6.37 5.44
N GLY A 65 -9.51 -5.08 5.53
CA GLY A 65 -8.62 -4.48 6.52
C GLY A 65 -8.45 -2.99 6.28
N TYR A 66 -7.54 -2.40 7.04
CA TYR A 66 -7.17 -1.01 6.83
C TYR A 66 -6.24 -0.85 5.64
N PHE A 67 -6.35 0.27 4.94
CA PHE A 67 -5.36 0.69 3.96
C PHE A 67 -4.51 1.82 4.50
N HIS A 68 -3.24 1.83 4.09
CA HIS A 68 -2.31 2.92 4.33
C HIS A 68 -1.56 3.25 3.04
N ILE A 69 -1.68 4.49 2.58
CA ILE A 69 -1.12 4.96 1.31
C ILE A 69 0.11 5.81 1.61
N LEU A 70 1.27 5.37 1.17
CA LEU A 70 2.55 6.04 1.41
C LEU A 70 2.65 7.38 0.67
N GLY A 71 2.17 7.42 -0.57
CA GLY A 71 2.27 8.58 -1.47
C GLY A 71 3.47 8.54 -2.40
N GLY A 72 4.08 7.40 -2.58
CA GLY A 72 5.19 7.14 -3.48
C GLY A 72 6.20 6.16 -2.90
N THR A 73 7.38 6.12 -3.52
CA THR A 73 8.54 5.34 -3.08
C THR A 73 9.61 6.24 -2.49
N ILE A 74 10.57 5.68 -1.74
CA ILE A 74 11.69 6.44 -1.18
C ILE A 74 12.50 7.14 -2.26
N SER A 75 12.68 6.49 -3.40
CA SER A 75 13.41 7.06 -4.55
C SER A 75 12.65 8.21 -5.21
N SER A 76 11.31 8.12 -5.27
CA SER A 76 10.48 9.17 -5.91
C SER A 76 10.46 10.48 -5.14
N VAL A 77 10.57 10.44 -3.82
CA VAL A 77 10.57 11.64 -2.95
C VAL A 77 11.98 12.18 -2.67
N GLY A 78 13.04 11.45 -3.08
CA GLY A 78 14.44 11.89 -2.89
C GLY A 78 14.76 12.23 -1.44
N ASN A 79 15.21 13.47 -1.20
CA ASN A 79 15.57 13.94 0.15
C ASN A 79 14.36 14.25 1.05
N LYS A 80 13.13 14.21 0.52
CA LYS A 80 11.90 14.53 1.24
C LYS A 80 11.19 13.28 1.78
N LYS A 81 11.94 12.37 2.39
CA LYS A 81 11.40 11.13 2.97
C LYS A 81 10.25 11.37 3.97
N GLU A 82 10.20 12.56 4.56
CA GLU A 82 9.13 12.98 5.48
C GLU A 82 7.77 13.15 4.77
N GLU A 83 7.75 13.32 3.44
CA GLU A 83 6.52 13.36 2.64
C GLU A 83 5.85 11.98 2.56
N LEU A 84 6.60 10.89 2.74
CA LEU A 84 6.04 9.55 2.89
C LEU A 84 5.45 9.38 4.29
N LEU A 85 4.25 8.85 4.35
CA LEU A 85 3.53 8.68 5.61
C LEU A 85 4.01 7.45 6.44
N ILE A 86 5.34 7.19 6.49
CA ILE A 86 5.90 6.04 7.21
C ILE A 86 5.80 6.23 8.72
N ASN A 87 6.11 7.43 9.23
CA ASN A 87 5.96 7.71 10.66
C ASN A 87 4.50 7.57 11.11
N SER A 88 3.56 8.07 10.31
CA SER A 88 2.14 7.92 10.56
C SER A 88 1.69 6.44 10.54
N LEU A 89 2.32 5.59 9.70
CA LEU A 89 2.09 4.15 9.72
C LEU A 89 2.52 3.52 11.05
N VAL A 90 3.73 3.85 11.53
CA VAL A 90 4.26 3.34 12.81
C VAL A 90 3.35 3.74 13.98
N GLU A 91 2.95 5.00 14.03
CA GLU A 91 2.02 5.50 15.07
C GLU A 91 0.68 4.77 15.01
N ARG A 92 0.16 4.53 13.80
CA ARG A 92 -1.11 3.86 13.58
C ARG A 92 -1.05 2.40 13.99
N VAL A 93 0.01 1.68 13.64
CA VAL A 93 0.23 0.28 14.03
C VAL A 93 0.19 0.12 15.55
N ASN A 94 0.88 1.01 16.25
CA ASN A 94 0.91 0.98 17.73
C ASN A 94 -0.44 1.34 18.35
N ARG A 95 -1.10 2.38 17.84
CA ARG A 95 -2.38 2.88 18.37
C ARG A 95 -3.53 1.87 18.16
N GLU A 96 -3.60 1.28 16.99
CA GLU A 96 -4.70 0.39 16.59
C GLU A 96 -4.41 -1.07 16.91
N LYS A 97 -3.21 -1.39 17.46
CA LYS A 97 -2.75 -2.75 17.80
C LYS A 97 -2.88 -3.71 16.63
N ILE A 98 -2.23 -3.36 15.54
CA ILE A 98 -2.25 -4.13 14.30
C ILE A 98 -1.36 -5.37 14.45
N ASP A 99 -1.91 -6.54 14.15
CA ASP A 99 -1.21 -7.82 14.20
C ASP A 99 -0.37 -8.06 12.94
N GLU A 100 -0.84 -7.60 11.78
CA GLU A 100 -0.18 -7.83 10.51
C GLU A 100 -0.16 -6.57 9.62
N VAL A 101 1.03 -6.23 9.12
CA VAL A 101 1.25 -5.22 8.08
C VAL A 101 1.63 -5.95 6.79
N ILE A 102 0.80 -5.82 5.76
CA ILE A 102 1.00 -6.40 4.44
C ILE A 102 1.56 -5.32 3.52
N LEU A 103 2.78 -5.51 3.04
CA LEU A 103 3.43 -4.59 2.10
C LEU A 103 3.02 -4.96 0.67
N ALA A 104 2.20 -4.12 0.06
CA ALA A 104 1.76 -4.22 -1.33
C ALA A 104 2.47 -3.13 -2.17
N THR A 105 3.79 -3.08 -2.05
CA THR A 105 4.66 -2.23 -2.87
C THR A 105 4.97 -2.91 -4.20
N SER A 106 5.39 -2.12 -5.19
CA SER A 106 5.78 -2.65 -6.50
C SER A 106 6.95 -3.63 -6.41
N ALA A 107 7.03 -4.59 -7.33
CA ALA A 107 8.12 -5.55 -7.43
C ALA A 107 9.42 -4.95 -8.02
N THR A 108 9.49 -3.62 -8.13
CA THR A 108 10.67 -2.88 -8.59
C THR A 108 11.72 -2.77 -7.48
N VAL A 109 12.96 -2.41 -7.87
CA VAL A 109 14.05 -2.14 -6.90
C VAL A 109 13.64 -1.05 -5.91
N GLU A 110 12.92 -0.04 -6.38
CA GLU A 110 12.44 1.08 -5.57
C GLU A 110 11.37 0.66 -4.58
N GLY A 111 10.38 -0.14 -5.02
CA GLY A 111 9.35 -0.70 -4.15
C GLY A 111 9.93 -1.64 -3.10
N GLN A 112 10.90 -2.49 -3.47
CA GLN A 112 11.60 -3.36 -2.52
C GLN A 112 12.42 -2.55 -1.49
N THR A 113 13.14 -1.51 -1.94
CA THR A 113 13.88 -0.62 -1.03
C THR A 113 12.93 0.06 -0.03
N THR A 114 11.77 0.51 -0.51
CA THR A 114 10.74 1.10 0.34
C THR A 114 10.19 0.09 1.34
N ALA A 115 9.95 -1.16 0.93
CA ALA A 115 9.50 -2.24 1.80
C ALA A 115 10.51 -2.53 2.92
N TYR A 116 11.80 -2.62 2.60
CA TYR A 116 12.85 -2.81 3.60
C TYR A 116 12.94 -1.64 4.59
N TYR A 117 12.78 -0.42 4.13
CA TYR A 117 12.78 0.75 5.01
C TYR A 117 11.58 0.75 5.97
N ILE A 118 10.39 0.36 5.50
CA ILE A 118 9.20 0.21 6.34
C ILE A 118 9.42 -0.91 7.37
N GLN A 119 9.97 -2.04 6.94
CA GLN A 119 10.31 -3.15 7.83
C GLN A 119 11.27 -2.70 8.95
N ASP A 120 12.29 -1.91 8.60
CA ASP A 120 13.24 -1.36 9.56
C ASP A 120 12.55 -0.41 10.55
N SER A 121 11.67 0.44 10.06
CA SER A 121 10.90 1.39 10.88
C SER A 121 9.93 0.71 11.85
N LEU A 122 9.46 -0.49 11.53
CA LEU A 122 8.52 -1.28 12.34
C LEU A 122 9.20 -2.32 13.25
N LYS A 123 10.53 -2.41 13.26
CA LYS A 123 11.28 -3.42 14.06
C LYS A 123 10.92 -3.45 15.54
N ASN A 124 10.60 -2.29 16.11
CA ASN A 124 10.27 -2.14 17.53
C ASN A 124 8.78 -2.39 17.81
N THR A 125 8.00 -2.77 16.81
CA THR A 125 6.60 -3.15 16.97
C THR A 125 6.48 -4.67 17.03
N ASN A 126 5.48 -5.17 17.76
CA ASN A 126 5.23 -6.62 17.84
C ASN A 126 4.31 -7.10 16.70
N THR A 127 4.46 -6.52 15.52
CA THR A 127 3.58 -6.71 14.35
C THR A 127 4.26 -7.62 13.34
N LYS A 128 3.53 -8.60 12.82
CA LYS A 128 3.99 -9.42 11.70
C LYS A 128 4.04 -8.59 10.42
N ILE A 129 5.14 -8.63 9.70
CA ILE A 129 5.30 -7.93 8.43
C ILE A 129 5.35 -8.96 7.32
N THR A 130 4.50 -8.83 6.33
CA THR A 130 4.42 -9.67 5.14
C THR A 130 4.50 -8.83 3.88
N ILE A 131 4.96 -9.42 2.78
CA ILE A 131 5.00 -8.79 1.46
C ILE A 131 4.21 -9.65 0.48
N LEU A 132 3.59 -9.05 -0.53
CA LEU A 132 2.87 -9.80 -1.56
C LEU A 132 3.83 -10.75 -2.29
N ALA A 133 3.34 -11.95 -2.58
CA ALA A 133 4.10 -12.95 -3.31
C ALA A 133 4.47 -12.46 -4.72
N GLN A 134 5.68 -12.81 -5.15
CA GLN A 134 6.18 -12.53 -6.49
C GLN A 134 6.41 -13.85 -7.21
N GLY A 135 6.03 -13.93 -8.48
CA GLY A 135 6.23 -15.16 -9.24
C GLY A 135 5.38 -15.25 -10.51
N LEU A 136 5.07 -16.47 -10.92
CA LEU A 136 4.32 -16.75 -12.13
C LEU A 136 2.90 -16.16 -12.03
N PRO A 137 2.45 -15.39 -13.03
CA PRO A 137 1.05 -14.94 -13.06
C PRO A 137 0.12 -16.14 -13.33
N VAL A 138 -1.05 -16.11 -12.72
CA VAL A 138 -2.07 -17.16 -12.95
C VAL A 138 -2.48 -17.15 -14.42
N GLY A 139 -2.38 -18.32 -15.08
CA GLY A 139 -2.67 -18.48 -16.50
C GLY A 139 -1.52 -18.06 -17.44
N GLY A 140 -0.36 -17.66 -16.88
CA GLY A 140 0.83 -17.35 -17.68
C GLY A 140 1.60 -18.61 -18.09
N GLU A 141 2.12 -18.61 -19.33
CA GLU A 141 3.01 -19.66 -19.86
C GLU A 141 4.47 -19.28 -19.59
N ILE A 142 5.28 -20.26 -19.17
CA ILE A 142 6.69 -20.05 -18.80
C ILE A 142 7.50 -19.40 -19.93
N GLU A 143 7.25 -19.83 -21.18
CA GLU A 143 7.96 -19.34 -22.36
C GLU A 143 7.71 -17.86 -22.68
N SER A 144 6.62 -17.30 -22.17
CA SER A 144 6.25 -15.89 -22.41
C SER A 144 6.75 -14.92 -21.34
N LEU A 145 7.46 -15.42 -20.31
CA LEU A 145 7.89 -14.63 -19.17
C LEU A 145 9.31 -14.07 -19.37
N ASP A 146 9.53 -12.90 -18.80
CA ASP A 146 10.86 -12.30 -18.71
C ASP A 146 11.74 -12.98 -17.67
N ASP A 147 13.05 -12.81 -17.79
CA ASP A 147 14.04 -13.43 -16.92
C ASP A 147 13.90 -13.01 -15.46
N GLY A 148 13.47 -11.78 -15.17
CA GLY A 148 13.26 -11.26 -13.83
C GLY A 148 12.09 -11.94 -13.13
N THR A 149 10.98 -12.15 -13.85
CA THR A 149 9.82 -12.90 -13.35
C THR A 149 10.16 -14.36 -13.09
N LEU A 150 10.90 -14.99 -14.01
CA LEU A 150 11.38 -16.37 -13.84
C LEU A 150 12.30 -16.49 -12.60
N TYR A 151 13.26 -15.57 -12.48
CA TYR A 151 14.16 -15.55 -11.30
C TYR A 151 13.37 -15.44 -9.98
N SER A 152 12.38 -14.54 -9.93
CA SER A 152 11.52 -14.36 -8.75
C SER A 152 10.72 -15.61 -8.43
N ALA A 153 10.14 -16.26 -9.45
CA ALA A 153 9.40 -17.51 -9.29
C ALA A 153 10.27 -18.64 -8.70
N PHE A 154 11.51 -18.78 -9.17
CA PHE A 154 12.44 -19.76 -8.62
C PHE A 154 12.89 -19.41 -7.21
N LYS A 155 13.13 -18.14 -6.92
CA LYS A 155 13.55 -17.65 -5.61
C LYS A 155 12.49 -17.88 -4.54
N PHE A 156 11.22 -17.60 -4.87
CA PHE A 156 10.08 -17.66 -3.94
C PHE A 156 9.23 -18.93 -4.11
N ARG A 157 9.78 -19.98 -4.76
CA ARG A 157 9.09 -21.26 -4.89
C ARG A 157 8.68 -21.82 -3.52
N SER A 158 7.50 -22.39 -3.43
CA SER A 158 6.96 -23.03 -2.22
C SER A 158 6.89 -24.54 -2.39
N ASP A 159 6.92 -25.26 -1.27
CA ASP A 159 6.71 -26.71 -1.26
C ASP A 159 5.24 -27.04 -1.58
N LEU A 160 5.02 -28.03 -2.46
CA LEU A 160 3.66 -28.50 -2.79
C LEU A 160 2.93 -29.12 -1.60
N ASN A 161 3.67 -29.60 -0.59
CA ASN A 161 3.11 -30.22 0.59
C ASN A 161 2.76 -29.25 1.72
N SER A 162 3.11 -27.95 1.59
CA SER A 162 2.63 -26.92 2.48
C SER A 162 1.22 -26.53 2.05
N SER A 163 0.21 -27.32 2.45
CA SER A 163 -1.18 -26.89 2.37
C SER A 163 -1.32 -25.65 3.24
N SER A 164 -1.48 -24.53 2.57
CA SER A 164 -1.86 -23.27 3.20
C SER A 164 -3.29 -23.42 3.73
N ASP A 165 -3.41 -23.48 5.04
CA ASP A 165 -4.65 -23.14 5.74
C ASP A 165 -4.96 -21.65 5.60
#